data_5f51358802f4258dc3476e99ae526f90
#
_entry.id   5f51358802f4258dc3476e99ae526f90
#
_cell.length_a   1.000
_cell.length_b   1.000
_cell.length_c   1.000
_cell.angle_alpha   90.00
_cell.angle_beta   90.00
_cell.angle_gamma   90.00
#
_symmetry.space_group_name_H-M   'P 1'
#
loop_
_entity.id
_entity.type
_entity.pdbx_description
1 polymer ?
#
loop_
_entity_poly.entity_id
_entity_poly.type
_entity_poly.pdbx_seq_one_letter_code
_entity_poly.pdbx_strand_id
1 'polypeptide(L)'
;MQQTNGFVFKENKNVHRLLTYIADKGFALGERLPSERELAEQLGIGRNSLREALKVLEAMGVLEIRHGSGIFLRKLNVEPRDDSVMWLMIHKDEILHMITVR
;
A
#
# COMPACT_ATOMS: atom_id res chain seq x y z
N MET A 1 13.28 7.68 -17.50
CA MET A 1 11.96 7.06 -17.72
C MET A 1 11.89 5.65 -17.24
N GLN A 2 12.78 4.83 -17.77
CA GLN A 2 12.77 3.42 -17.43
C GLN A 2 12.92 3.18 -15.95
N GLN A 3 13.83 3.90 -15.35
CA GLN A 3 14.09 3.73 -13.93
C GLN A 3 12.91 4.14 -13.09
N THR A 4 12.26 5.23 -13.49
CA THR A 4 11.09 5.69 -12.77
C THR A 4 9.97 4.65 -12.85
N ASN A 5 9.76 4.10 -14.04
CA ASN A 5 8.73 3.09 -14.22
C ASN A 5 9.02 1.85 -13.41
N GLY A 6 10.28 1.44 -13.36
CA GLY A 6 10.65 0.28 -12.58
C GLY A 6 10.38 0.46 -11.12
N PHE A 7 10.70 1.65 -10.61
CA PHE A 7 10.47 1.95 -9.20
C PHE A 7 8.98 1.93 -8.87
N VAL A 8 8.19 2.58 -9.71
CA VAL A 8 6.76 2.65 -9.48
C VAL A 8 6.11 1.28 -9.60
N PHE A 9 6.55 0.51 -10.58
CA PHE A 9 6.03 -0.83 -10.76
C PHE A 9 6.30 -1.69 -9.53
N LYS A 10 7.50 -1.55 -8.96
CA LYS A 10 7.86 -2.30 -7.77
C LYS A 10 6.99 -1.92 -6.59
N GLU A 11 6.72 -0.63 -6.44
CA GLU A 11 5.84 -0.17 -5.37
C GLU A 11 4.43 -0.70 -5.54
N ASN A 12 3.92 -0.68 -6.77
CA ASN A 12 2.58 -1.18 -7.04
C ASN A 12 2.48 -2.65 -6.74
N LYS A 13 3.51 -3.40 -7.04
CA LYS A 13 3.53 -4.82 -6.76
C LYS A 13 3.43 -5.09 -5.27
N ASN A 14 4.18 -4.35 -4.48
CA ASN A 14 4.15 -4.52 -3.04
C ASN A 14 2.83 -4.07 -2.44
N VAL A 15 2.27 -3.00 -2.96
CA VAL A 15 0.95 -2.55 -2.52
C VAL A 15 -0.09 -3.62 -2.80
N HIS A 16 -0.04 -4.21 -3.97
CA HIS A 16 -0.98 -5.26 -4.34
C HIS A 16 -0.83 -6.47 -3.43
N ARG A 17 0.41 -6.85 -3.16
CA ARG A 17 0.65 -7.99 -2.27
C ARG A 17 0.11 -7.74 -0.89
N LEU A 18 0.30 -6.52 -0.38
CA LEU A 18 -0.18 -6.18 0.93
C LEU A 18 -1.71 -6.16 0.98
N LEU A 19 -2.36 -5.63 -0.05
CA LEU A 19 -3.81 -5.65 -0.13
C LEU A 19 -4.35 -7.07 -0.15
N THR A 20 -3.72 -7.93 -0.93
CA THR A 20 -4.13 -9.32 -1.00
C THR A 20 -3.99 -10.00 0.35
N TYR A 21 -2.90 -9.73 1.04
CA TYR A 21 -2.68 -10.29 2.36
C TYR A 21 -3.79 -9.85 3.33
N ILE A 22 -4.12 -8.57 3.31
CA ILE A 22 -5.14 -8.04 4.21
C ILE A 22 -6.49 -8.70 3.93
N ALA A 23 -6.83 -8.81 2.64
CA ALA A 23 -8.10 -9.41 2.25
C ALA A 23 -8.16 -10.89 2.63
N ASP A 24 -7.07 -11.61 2.40
CA ASP A 24 -7.04 -13.03 2.67
C ASP A 24 -7.13 -13.35 4.15
N LYS A 25 -6.55 -12.52 4.99
CA LYS A 25 -6.57 -12.74 6.42
C LYS A 25 -7.91 -12.41 7.05
N GLY A 26 -8.72 -11.62 6.38
CA GLY A 26 -10.05 -11.32 6.87
C GLY A 26 -10.08 -10.36 8.05
N PHE A 27 -9.19 -9.38 8.05
CA PHE A 27 -9.21 -8.38 9.11
C PHE A 27 -10.51 -7.60 9.07
N ALA A 28 -11.03 -7.29 10.25
CA ALA A 28 -12.20 -6.45 10.36
C ALA A 28 -11.79 -4.97 10.32
N LEU A 29 -12.73 -4.12 9.94
CA LEU A 29 -12.47 -2.69 9.98
C LEU A 29 -12.17 -2.28 11.42
N GLY A 30 -11.12 -1.48 11.58
CA GLY A 30 -10.67 -1.06 12.90
C GLY A 30 -9.72 -2.04 13.55
N GLU A 31 -9.54 -3.20 12.98
CA GLU A 31 -8.68 -4.20 13.57
C GLU A 31 -7.22 -3.85 13.34
N ARG A 32 -6.40 -4.19 14.32
CA ARG A 32 -4.97 -3.95 14.25
C ARG A 32 -4.29 -5.04 13.44
N LEU A 33 -3.45 -4.61 12.50
CA LEU A 33 -2.65 -5.53 11.71
C LEU A 33 -1.39 -5.93 12.48
N PRO A 34 -0.69 -6.96 12.00
CA PRO A 34 0.63 -7.26 12.55
C PRO A 34 1.57 -6.07 12.41
N SER A 35 2.62 -6.06 13.19
CA SER A 35 3.59 -4.98 13.13
C SER A 35 4.28 -4.92 11.77
N GLU A 36 4.92 -3.79 11.52
CA GLU A 36 5.70 -3.63 10.29
C GLU A 36 6.71 -4.76 10.13
N ARG A 37 7.38 -5.09 11.22
CA ARG A 37 8.38 -6.16 11.20
C ARG A 37 7.75 -7.49 10.84
N GLU A 38 6.63 -7.80 11.46
CA GLU A 38 5.94 -9.06 11.19
C GLU A 38 5.42 -9.12 9.77
N LEU A 39 4.87 -8.01 9.29
CA LEU A 39 4.38 -7.95 7.92
C LEU A 39 5.51 -8.17 6.92
N ALA A 40 6.66 -7.56 7.16
CA ALA A 40 7.80 -7.72 6.28
C ALA A 40 8.23 -9.18 6.21
N GLU A 41 8.24 -9.83 7.37
CA GLU A 41 8.61 -11.24 7.42
C GLU A 41 7.61 -12.13 6.70
N GLN A 42 6.32 -11.89 6.94
CA GLN A 42 5.29 -12.73 6.35
C GLN A 42 5.19 -12.53 4.85
N LEU A 43 5.40 -11.32 4.38
CA LEU A 43 5.32 -11.03 2.96
C LEU A 43 6.64 -11.27 2.24
N GLY A 44 7.72 -11.45 2.99
CA GLY A 44 9.01 -11.69 2.38
C GLY A 44 9.56 -10.50 1.62
N ILE A 45 9.29 -9.31 2.09
CA ILE A 45 9.79 -8.09 1.44
C ILE A 45 10.58 -7.27 2.45
N GLY A 46 11.45 -6.41 1.94
CA GLY A 46 12.27 -5.58 2.78
C GLY A 46 11.43 -4.57 3.56
N ARG A 47 11.96 -4.14 4.70
CA ARG A 47 11.22 -3.22 5.56
C ARG A 47 11.00 -1.87 4.89
N ASN A 48 11.99 -1.40 4.12
CA ASN A 48 11.82 -0.13 3.42
C ASN A 48 10.75 -0.23 2.35
N SER A 49 10.75 -1.34 1.60
CA SER A 49 9.72 -1.55 0.58
C SER A 49 8.35 -1.67 1.20
N LEU A 50 8.26 -2.38 2.32
CA LEU A 50 6.98 -2.50 3.02
C LEU A 50 6.52 -1.14 3.52
N ARG A 51 7.44 -0.35 4.06
CA ARG A 51 7.07 0.96 4.59
C ARG A 51 6.51 1.86 3.51
N GLU A 52 7.09 1.80 2.30
CA GLU A 52 6.57 2.58 1.19
C GLU A 52 5.17 2.12 0.81
N ALA A 53 4.95 0.80 0.79
CA ALA A 53 3.62 0.28 0.48
C ALA A 53 2.61 0.70 1.54
N LEU A 54 3.01 0.67 2.80
CA LEU A 54 2.14 1.11 3.88
C LEU A 54 1.75 2.57 3.74
N LYS A 55 2.72 3.40 3.35
CA LYS A 55 2.43 4.82 3.14
C LYS A 55 1.43 5.03 2.02
N VAL A 56 1.54 4.24 0.97
CA VAL A 56 0.59 4.35 -0.13
C VAL A 56 -0.82 4.01 0.35
N LEU A 57 -0.94 2.91 1.09
CA LEU A 57 -2.24 2.50 1.59
C LEU A 57 -2.80 3.49 2.62
N GLU A 58 -1.92 4.09 3.40
CA GLU A 58 -2.36 5.11 4.33
C GLU A 58 -2.89 6.32 3.59
N ALA A 59 -2.21 6.72 2.52
CA ALA A 59 -2.65 7.86 1.72
C ALA A 59 -3.99 7.59 1.05
N MET A 60 -4.26 6.33 0.73
CA MET A 60 -5.53 5.93 0.14
C MET A 60 -6.65 5.78 1.16
N GLY A 61 -6.32 5.86 2.44
CA GLY A 61 -7.32 5.68 3.49
C GLY A 61 -7.62 4.25 3.81
N VAL A 62 -6.85 3.31 3.28
CA VAL A 62 -7.05 1.89 3.59
C VAL A 62 -6.54 1.57 4.98
N LEU A 63 -5.42 2.16 5.37
CA LEU A 63 -4.81 1.91 6.66
C LEU A 63 -4.64 3.22 7.42
N GLU A 64 -4.60 3.08 8.73
CA GLU A 64 -4.23 4.18 9.61
C GLU A 64 -3.02 3.73 10.41
N ILE A 65 -1.94 4.50 10.34
CA ILE A 65 -0.72 4.17 11.04
C ILE A 65 -0.60 5.12 12.22
N ARG A 66 -0.63 4.57 13.42
CA ARG A 66 -0.50 5.36 14.65
C ARG A 66 0.84 5.03 15.29
N HIS A 67 1.69 6.02 15.37
CA HIS A 67 2.99 5.83 15.98
C HIS A 67 2.82 5.37 17.43
N GLY A 68 3.50 4.27 17.75
CA GLY A 68 3.42 3.72 19.09
C GLY A 68 2.21 2.85 19.34
N SER A 69 1.23 2.84 18.45
CA SER A 69 0.02 2.05 18.64
C SER A 69 -0.15 0.96 17.62
N GLY A 70 0.30 1.18 16.38
CA GLY A 70 0.24 0.15 15.38
C GLY A 70 -0.44 0.59 14.10
N ILE A 71 -0.77 -0.41 13.30
CA ILE A 71 -1.37 -0.25 11.99
C ILE A 71 -2.79 -0.79 12.07
N PHE A 72 -3.75 0.00 11.64
CA PHE A 72 -5.16 -0.36 11.77
C PHE A 72 -5.86 -0.30 10.43
N LEU A 73 -6.73 -1.26 10.17
CA LEU A 73 -7.49 -1.29 8.93
C LEU A 73 -8.64 -0.30 9.01
N ARG A 74 -8.70 0.60 8.03
CA ARG A 74 -9.76 1.60 7.98
C ARG A 74 -10.76 1.32 6.88
N LYS A 75 -10.28 0.85 5.74
CA LYS A 75 -11.13 0.65 4.60
C LYS A 75 -10.56 -0.49 3.78
N LEU A 76 -11.37 -1.48 3.50
CA LEU A 76 -10.92 -2.62 2.70
C LEU A 76 -11.49 -2.60 1.30
N ASN A 77 -12.40 -1.71 1.04
CA ASN A 77 -13.11 -1.68 -0.23
C ASN A 77 -12.20 -1.20 -1.34
N VAL A 78 -11.60 -2.14 -2.02
CA VAL A 78 -10.72 -1.87 -3.16
C VAL A 78 -11.31 -2.51 -4.40
N GLU A 79 -12.61 -2.39 -4.53
CA GLU A 79 -13.29 -2.96 -5.67
C GLU A 79 -12.89 -2.24 -6.94
N PRO A 80 -12.94 -2.95 -8.08
CA PRO A 80 -12.54 -2.35 -9.35
C PRO A 80 -13.25 -1.04 -9.65
N ARG A 81 -14.48 -0.88 -9.18
CA ARG A 81 -15.19 0.35 -9.44
C ARG A 81 -14.88 1.44 -8.42
N ASP A 82 -14.04 1.14 -7.45
CA ASP A 82 -13.50 2.21 -6.60
C ASP A 82 -12.42 2.90 -7.42
N ASP A 83 -12.86 3.84 -8.22
CA ASP A 83 -12.00 4.43 -9.24
C ASP A 83 -10.78 5.09 -8.65
N SER A 84 -10.90 5.64 -7.45
CA SER A 84 -9.77 6.31 -6.84
C SER A 84 -8.60 5.36 -6.62
N VAL A 85 -8.87 4.20 -6.07
CA VAL A 85 -7.83 3.23 -5.77
C VAL A 85 -7.26 2.64 -7.05
N MET A 86 -8.14 2.19 -7.93
CA MET A 86 -7.69 1.58 -9.17
C MET A 86 -6.91 2.58 -9.99
N TRP A 87 -7.41 3.81 -10.06
CA TRP A 87 -6.73 4.83 -10.82
C TRP A 87 -5.34 5.09 -10.29
N LEU A 88 -5.19 5.17 -8.98
CA LEU A 88 -3.89 5.39 -8.36
C LEU A 88 -2.93 4.25 -8.64
N MET A 89 -3.42 3.02 -8.60
CA MET A 89 -2.57 1.87 -8.84
C MET A 89 -2.13 1.77 -10.29
N ILE A 90 -3.02 2.14 -11.20
CA ILE A 90 -2.73 2.07 -12.62
C ILE A 90 -1.87 3.25 -13.07
N HIS A 91 -2.16 4.43 -12.55
CA HIS A 91 -1.52 5.66 -13.00
C HIS A 91 -0.52 6.23 -12.02
N LYS A 92 -0.03 5.38 -11.13
CA LYS A 92 0.89 5.86 -10.11
C LYS A 92 2.15 6.48 -10.70
N ASP A 93 2.67 5.89 -11.76
CA ASP A 93 3.86 6.43 -12.41
C ASP A 93 3.59 7.82 -13.00
N GLU A 94 2.39 8.02 -13.54
CA GLU A 94 2.03 9.32 -14.07
C GLU A 94 1.97 10.36 -12.96
N ILE A 95 1.38 9.97 -11.84
CA ILE A 95 1.27 10.86 -10.71
C ILE A 95 2.64 11.24 -10.18
N LEU A 96 3.49 10.25 -9.99
CA LEU A 96 4.86 10.51 -9.52
C LEU A 96 5.62 11.34 -10.53
N HIS A 97 5.42 11.07 -11.80
CA HIS A 97 6.08 11.83 -12.84
C HIS A 97 5.66 13.29 -12.81
N MET A 98 4.38 13.53 -12.66
CA MET A 98 3.86 14.88 -12.59
C MET A 98 4.41 15.62 -11.38
N ILE A 99 4.48 14.93 -10.26
CA ILE A 99 4.98 15.55 -9.03
C ILE A 99 6.46 15.85 -9.13
N THR A 100 7.24 14.91 -9.67
CA THR A 100 8.68 15.09 -9.76
C THR A 100 9.08 16.08 -10.83
N VAL A 101 8.38 16.08 -11.93
CA VAL A 101 8.72 16.98 -13.04
C VAL A 101 8.39 18.41 -12.70
N ARG A 102 7.35 18.61 -11.94
CA ARG A 102 6.97 19.95 -11.56
C ARG A 102 7.75 20.43 -10.37
#